data_6b98a22123f44c096158d838916cc91a
#
_entry.id   6b98a22123f44c096158d838916cc91a
#
_cell.length_a   1.000
_cell.length_b   1.000
_cell.length_c   1.000
_cell.angle_alpha   90.00
_cell.angle_beta   90.00
_cell.angle_gamma   90.00
#
_symmetry.space_group_name_H-M   'P 1'
#
loop_
_entity.id
_entity.type
_entity.pdbx_description
1 polymer ?
#
loop_
_entity_poly.entity_id
_entity_poly.type
_entity_poly.pdbx_seq_one_letter_code
_entity_poly.pdbx_strand_id
1 'polypeptide(L)'
;PSKVVYDRKNSSISQAKPEDFDWNRIFEGVEWFHFTGITPALGDNVADITLEACKVAKEKGLTVSCDLNYRKNLWSSEKARQVMGRLMQYVDVCIANEEDAEKVFGIKADDTDISSGKLSNEGYKKVAAELCTRFGFKKVAITLRGSISASDNNWAAMLYDGNEFYFSKNYRIHIVDRVGGGDSFVGGLIYGLI
;
A
#
# COMPACT_ATOMS: atom_id res chain seq x y z
N PRO A 1 -18.62 -8.96 -18.33
CA PRO A 1 -17.51 -8.37 -17.56
C PRO A 1 -17.64 -6.86 -17.58
N SER A 2 -17.68 -6.24 -16.40
CA SER A 2 -17.69 -4.77 -16.27
C SER A 2 -16.26 -4.23 -16.44
N LYS A 3 -16.11 -3.11 -17.15
CA LYS A 3 -14.86 -2.36 -17.25
C LYS A 3 -15.02 -1.04 -16.52
N VAL A 4 -14.22 -0.84 -15.48
CA VAL A 4 -14.17 0.44 -14.78
C VAL A 4 -13.13 1.33 -15.47
N VAL A 5 -13.54 2.54 -15.82
CA VAL A 5 -12.67 3.58 -16.38
C VAL A 5 -12.59 4.71 -15.36
N TYR A 6 -11.37 4.98 -14.90
CA TYR A 6 -11.11 6.10 -14.00
C TYR A 6 -10.60 7.29 -14.81
N ASP A 7 -11.36 8.36 -14.85
CA ASP A 7 -10.89 9.65 -15.35
C ASP A 7 -10.29 10.46 -14.21
N ARG A 8 -8.95 10.42 -14.08
CA ARG A 8 -8.19 11.16 -13.09
C ARG A 8 -7.47 12.37 -13.66
N LYS A 9 -7.45 12.49 -15.00
CA LYS A 9 -6.82 13.61 -15.67
C LYS A 9 -7.60 14.89 -15.35
N ASN A 10 -6.88 15.96 -15.02
CA ASN A 10 -7.45 17.25 -14.63
C ASN A 10 -8.34 17.24 -13.37
N SER A 11 -8.22 16.22 -12.53
CA SER A 11 -8.82 16.28 -11.18
C SER A 11 -8.12 17.32 -10.32
N SER A 12 -8.80 17.88 -9.31
CA SER A 12 -8.23 18.90 -8.42
C SER A 12 -6.88 18.47 -7.85
N ILE A 13 -6.79 17.22 -7.35
CA ILE A 13 -5.52 16.72 -6.80
C ILE A 13 -4.42 16.59 -7.87
N SER A 14 -4.74 16.23 -9.12
CA SER A 14 -3.73 16.13 -10.18
C SER A 14 -3.18 17.48 -10.62
N GLN A 15 -3.87 18.59 -10.31
CA GLN A 15 -3.47 19.96 -10.61
C GLN A 15 -2.94 20.71 -9.39
N ALA A 16 -3.00 20.10 -8.21
CA ALA A 16 -2.54 20.70 -6.98
C ALA A 16 -1.03 20.97 -7.01
N LYS A 17 -0.60 21.95 -6.23
CA LYS A 17 0.80 22.34 -6.08
C LYS A 17 1.22 22.22 -4.63
N PRO A 18 2.52 22.07 -4.33
CA PRO A 18 2.99 22.01 -2.93
C PRO A 18 2.52 23.18 -2.07
N GLU A 19 2.51 24.39 -2.63
CA GLU A 19 2.06 25.61 -1.94
C GLU A 19 0.57 25.64 -1.57
N ASP A 20 -0.24 24.76 -2.11
CA ASP A 20 -1.67 24.64 -1.77
C ASP A 20 -1.89 23.99 -0.40
N PHE A 21 -0.84 23.42 0.22
CA PHE A 21 -0.94 22.63 1.46
C PHE A 21 -0.09 23.22 2.59
N ASP A 22 -0.73 23.73 3.62
CA ASP A 22 -0.08 24.06 4.90
C ASP A 22 -0.04 22.80 5.79
N TRP A 23 0.99 21.95 5.59
CA TRP A 23 1.15 20.70 6.33
C TRP A 23 1.29 20.92 7.84
N ASN A 24 1.80 22.06 8.29
CA ASN A 24 1.90 22.38 9.71
C ASN A 24 0.52 22.47 10.35
N ARG A 25 -0.39 23.13 9.66
CA ARG A 25 -1.79 23.28 10.08
C ARG A 25 -2.58 21.97 9.88
N ILE A 26 -2.36 21.28 8.75
CA ILE A 26 -3.06 20.02 8.43
C ILE A 26 -2.75 18.94 9.47
N PHE A 27 -1.51 18.89 9.96
CA PHE A 27 -1.07 17.87 10.93
C PHE A 27 -1.15 18.34 12.40
N GLU A 28 -1.82 19.44 12.69
CA GLU A 28 -2.06 19.86 14.07
C GLU A 28 -3.00 18.86 14.79
N GLY A 29 -2.53 18.25 15.89
CA GLY A 29 -3.28 17.27 16.65
C GLY A 29 -3.44 15.90 15.96
N VAL A 30 -2.68 15.64 14.88
CA VAL A 30 -2.69 14.36 14.15
C VAL A 30 -1.59 13.46 14.68
N GLU A 31 -1.88 12.17 14.83
CA GLU A 31 -0.92 11.14 15.27
C GLU A 31 -0.52 10.18 14.14
N TRP A 32 -1.35 10.09 13.09
CA TRP A 32 -1.16 9.14 11.98
C TRP A 32 -1.46 9.78 10.62
N PHE A 33 -0.53 9.65 9.69
CA PHE A 33 -0.70 10.02 8.29
C PHE A 33 -0.70 8.78 7.41
N HIS A 34 -1.73 8.64 6.59
CA HIS A 34 -1.81 7.55 5.61
C HIS A 34 -1.90 8.09 4.19
N PHE A 35 -1.18 7.47 3.26
CA PHE A 35 -1.34 7.71 1.83
C PHE A 35 -1.33 6.41 1.03
N THR A 36 -1.87 6.47 -0.18
CA THR A 36 -1.84 5.37 -1.14
C THR A 36 -0.91 5.68 -2.31
N GLY A 37 -0.24 4.66 -2.85
CA GLY A 37 0.63 4.78 -4.02
C GLY A 37 -0.07 5.28 -5.29
N ILE A 38 -1.42 5.32 -5.31
CA ILE A 38 -2.18 5.98 -6.38
C ILE A 38 -1.89 7.49 -6.39
N THR A 39 -1.81 8.13 -5.22
CA THR A 39 -1.65 9.58 -5.11
C THR A 39 -0.39 10.09 -5.82
N PRO A 40 0.84 9.63 -5.49
CA PRO A 40 2.04 10.08 -6.19
C PRO A 40 2.11 9.64 -7.66
N ALA A 41 1.28 8.68 -8.08
CA ALA A 41 1.20 8.24 -9.46
C ALA A 41 0.41 9.18 -10.39
N LEU A 42 -0.29 10.18 -9.82
CA LEU A 42 -1.11 11.12 -10.61
C LEU A 42 -0.29 12.19 -11.34
N GLY A 43 0.94 12.43 -10.92
CA GLY A 43 1.85 13.41 -11.53
C GLY A 43 3.06 13.70 -10.66
N ASP A 44 4.09 14.30 -11.25
CA ASP A 44 5.34 14.64 -10.52
C ASP A 44 5.06 15.66 -9.41
N ASN A 45 4.19 16.65 -9.67
CA ASN A 45 3.73 17.61 -8.67
C ASN A 45 3.08 16.91 -7.47
N VAL A 46 2.25 15.89 -7.70
CA VAL A 46 1.57 15.15 -6.62
C VAL A 46 2.55 14.23 -5.87
N ALA A 47 3.54 13.70 -6.58
CA ALA A 47 4.64 12.96 -5.93
C ALA A 47 5.46 13.86 -4.98
N ASP A 48 5.73 15.11 -5.39
CA ASP A 48 6.44 16.08 -4.56
C ASP A 48 5.59 16.54 -3.36
N ILE A 49 4.29 16.79 -3.56
CA ILE A 49 3.32 17.05 -2.47
C ILE A 49 3.33 15.91 -1.45
N THR A 50 3.27 14.65 -1.92
CA THR A 50 3.28 13.47 -1.05
C THR A 50 4.60 13.36 -0.28
N LEU A 51 5.72 13.65 -0.93
CA LEU A 51 7.04 13.62 -0.29
C LEU A 51 7.15 14.69 0.80
N GLU A 52 6.67 15.91 0.55
CA GLU A 52 6.64 16.97 1.54
C GLU A 52 5.77 16.60 2.74
N ALA A 53 4.55 16.10 2.48
CA ALA A 53 3.68 15.57 3.53
C ALA A 53 4.37 14.53 4.42
N CYS A 54 5.06 13.55 3.80
CA CYS A 54 5.81 12.54 4.53
C CYS A 54 6.91 13.13 5.41
N LYS A 55 7.67 14.11 4.90
CA LYS A 55 8.74 14.79 5.64
C LYS A 55 8.18 15.50 6.87
N VAL A 56 7.18 16.35 6.68
CA VAL A 56 6.56 17.11 7.77
C VAL A 56 5.90 16.18 8.79
N ALA A 57 5.24 15.11 8.33
CA ALA A 57 4.69 14.10 9.23
C ALA A 57 5.77 13.47 10.13
N LYS A 58 6.93 13.12 9.57
CA LYS A 58 8.05 12.58 10.36
C LYS A 58 8.68 13.61 11.29
N GLU A 59 8.84 14.86 10.87
CA GLU A 59 9.33 15.97 11.71
C GLU A 59 8.42 16.21 12.91
N LYS A 60 7.12 16.02 12.75
CA LYS A 60 6.12 16.12 13.82
C LYS A 60 5.95 14.84 14.64
N GLY A 61 6.68 13.76 14.32
CA GLY A 61 6.62 12.49 15.05
C GLY A 61 5.42 11.61 14.74
N LEU A 62 4.69 11.88 13.64
CA LEU A 62 3.54 11.08 13.22
C LEU A 62 4.00 9.67 12.79
N THR A 63 3.13 8.70 12.99
CA THR A 63 3.24 7.42 12.30
C THR A 63 2.80 7.59 10.85
N VAL A 64 3.63 7.15 9.91
CA VAL A 64 3.33 7.23 8.48
C VAL A 64 3.06 5.84 7.94
N SER A 65 1.93 5.66 7.26
CA SER A 65 1.62 4.40 6.57
C SER A 65 1.35 4.61 5.08
N CYS A 66 1.65 3.57 4.30
CA CYS A 66 1.42 3.57 2.86
C CYS A 66 0.84 2.24 2.39
N ASP A 67 -0.25 2.29 1.62
CA ASP A 67 -0.68 1.19 0.75
C ASP A 67 0.00 1.36 -0.62
N LEU A 68 0.85 0.40 -1.02
CA LEU A 68 1.60 0.48 -2.28
C LEU A 68 0.70 0.61 -3.50
N ASN A 69 -0.40 -0.10 -3.51
CA ASN A 69 -1.54 0.04 -4.42
C ASN A 69 -1.15 0.36 -5.87
N TYR A 70 -0.21 -0.42 -6.42
CA TYR A 70 0.34 -0.20 -7.76
C TYR A 70 -0.75 -0.24 -8.85
N ARG A 71 -0.69 0.69 -9.76
CA ARG A 71 -1.60 0.79 -10.90
C ARG A 71 -0.84 0.96 -12.21
N LYS A 72 -0.69 -0.12 -12.97
CA LYS A 72 0.01 -0.12 -14.28
C LYS A 72 -0.51 0.91 -15.29
N ASN A 73 -1.75 1.37 -15.13
CA ASN A 73 -2.37 2.37 -16.01
C ASN A 73 -1.96 3.81 -15.64
N LEU A 74 -1.31 4.04 -14.51
CA LEU A 74 -0.88 5.36 -14.06
C LEU A 74 0.61 5.59 -14.32
N TRP A 75 1.43 4.55 -14.10
CA TRP A 75 2.89 4.64 -14.26
C TRP A 75 3.53 3.30 -14.56
N SER A 76 4.74 3.34 -15.07
CA SER A 76 5.57 2.14 -15.25
C SER A 76 6.13 1.66 -13.89
N SER A 77 6.50 0.38 -13.81
CA SER A 77 7.17 -0.18 -12.64
C SER A 77 8.49 0.55 -12.33
N GLU A 78 9.20 1.02 -13.35
CA GLU A 78 10.44 1.78 -13.17
C GLU A 78 10.17 3.13 -12.49
N LYS A 79 9.18 3.90 -12.99
CA LYS A 79 8.77 5.17 -12.39
C LYS A 79 8.23 4.96 -10.97
N ALA A 80 7.41 3.93 -10.77
CA ALA A 80 6.91 3.56 -9.45
C ALA A 80 8.05 3.29 -8.47
N ARG A 81 9.05 2.49 -8.88
CA ARG A 81 10.23 2.19 -8.06
C ARG A 81 11.00 3.44 -7.68
N GLN A 82 11.23 4.35 -8.63
CA GLN A 82 11.95 5.59 -8.39
C GLN A 82 11.23 6.48 -7.38
N VAL A 83 9.94 6.73 -7.60
CA VAL A 83 9.16 7.63 -6.74
C VAL A 83 8.89 7.01 -5.39
N MET A 84 8.37 5.77 -5.35
CA MET A 84 8.07 5.10 -4.08
C MET A 84 9.33 4.83 -3.27
N GLY A 85 10.48 4.53 -3.90
CA GLY A 85 11.75 4.38 -3.20
C GLY A 85 12.16 5.61 -2.39
N ARG A 86 11.82 6.82 -2.86
CA ARG A 86 12.03 8.07 -2.12
C ARG A 86 11.03 8.24 -0.96
N LEU A 87 9.78 7.82 -1.15
CA LEU A 87 8.72 7.95 -0.15
C LEU A 87 8.87 6.93 0.98
N MET A 88 9.29 5.70 0.67
CA MET A 88 9.40 4.61 1.65
C MET A 88 10.37 4.89 2.79
N GLN A 89 11.32 5.80 2.63
CA GLN A 89 12.23 6.23 3.71
C GLN A 89 11.51 6.90 4.89
N TYR A 90 10.28 7.37 4.68
CA TYR A 90 9.46 8.05 5.69
C TYR A 90 8.33 7.16 6.23
N VAL A 91 8.16 5.95 5.70
CA VAL A 91 7.04 5.07 6.02
C VAL A 91 7.41 4.16 7.20
N ASP A 92 6.54 4.09 8.19
CA ASP A 92 6.64 3.17 9.32
C ASP A 92 5.87 1.86 9.08
N VAL A 93 4.71 1.95 8.40
CA VAL A 93 3.82 0.81 8.16
C VAL A 93 3.53 0.69 6.66
N CYS A 94 3.99 -0.38 6.05
CA CYS A 94 3.73 -0.67 4.64
C CYS A 94 2.58 -1.67 4.51
N ILE A 95 1.63 -1.33 3.65
CA ILE A 95 0.55 -2.24 3.24
C ILE A 95 0.78 -2.60 1.77
N ALA A 96 0.69 -3.88 1.45
CA ALA A 96 0.93 -4.37 0.10
C ALA A 96 0.10 -5.63 -0.19
N ASN A 97 0.08 -6.02 -1.43
CA ASN A 97 -0.14 -7.39 -1.84
C ASN A 97 1.15 -7.93 -2.51
N GLU A 98 1.17 -9.21 -2.85
CA GLU A 98 2.34 -9.85 -3.45
C GLU A 98 2.73 -9.21 -4.79
N GLU A 99 1.74 -8.83 -5.60
CA GLU A 99 1.95 -8.21 -6.91
C GLU A 99 2.56 -6.81 -6.77
N ASP A 100 2.11 -6.02 -5.80
CA ASP A 100 2.62 -4.67 -5.56
C ASP A 100 4.10 -4.70 -5.16
N ALA A 101 4.52 -5.58 -4.25
CA ALA A 101 5.91 -5.73 -3.84
C ALA A 101 6.82 -6.11 -5.01
N GLU A 102 6.37 -7.02 -5.88
CA GLU A 102 7.09 -7.41 -7.09
C GLU A 102 7.18 -6.26 -8.09
N LYS A 103 6.06 -5.63 -8.44
CA LYS A 103 6.01 -4.61 -9.50
C LYS A 103 6.74 -3.33 -9.10
N VAL A 104 6.63 -2.91 -7.84
CA VAL A 104 7.24 -1.67 -7.36
C VAL A 104 8.70 -1.87 -7.02
N PHE A 105 9.05 -2.93 -6.31
CA PHE A 105 10.40 -3.10 -5.76
C PHE A 105 11.19 -4.29 -6.31
N GLY A 106 10.55 -5.15 -7.10
CA GLY A 106 11.17 -6.36 -7.63
C GLY A 106 11.32 -7.46 -6.58
N ILE A 107 10.64 -7.33 -5.43
CA ILE A 107 10.68 -8.31 -4.34
C ILE A 107 9.67 -9.40 -4.67
N LYS A 108 10.17 -10.61 -4.92
CA LYS A 108 9.35 -11.78 -5.28
C LYS A 108 9.34 -12.79 -4.14
N ALA A 109 8.19 -13.43 -3.93
CA ALA A 109 8.19 -14.72 -3.28
C ALA A 109 8.92 -15.74 -4.17
N ASP A 110 9.81 -16.55 -3.58
CA ASP A 110 10.50 -17.61 -4.34
C ASP A 110 9.49 -18.49 -5.08
N ASP A 111 9.88 -18.96 -6.26
CA ASP A 111 9.10 -19.70 -7.28
C ASP A 111 8.48 -21.03 -6.82
N THR A 112 7.88 -21.09 -5.66
CA THR A 112 7.08 -22.23 -5.25
C THR A 112 5.60 -21.92 -5.46
N ASP A 113 5.10 -22.36 -6.65
CA ASP A 113 3.67 -22.52 -6.97
C ASP A 113 2.79 -21.27 -7.20
N ILE A 114 3.25 -20.31 -7.98
CA ILE A 114 2.35 -19.29 -8.58
C ILE A 114 1.28 -19.96 -9.47
N SER A 115 1.56 -21.14 -10.00
CA SER A 115 0.63 -21.89 -10.89
C SER A 115 -0.62 -22.41 -10.18
N SER A 116 -0.60 -22.55 -8.85
CA SER A 116 -1.73 -23.06 -8.05
C SER A 116 -2.54 -21.99 -7.34
N GLY A 117 -2.19 -20.71 -7.46
CA GLY A 117 -2.86 -19.60 -6.75
C GLY A 117 -2.69 -19.66 -5.23
N LYS A 118 -1.78 -20.49 -4.73
CA LYS A 118 -1.39 -20.60 -3.33
C LYS A 118 0.08 -20.23 -3.19
N LEU A 119 0.37 -18.97 -3.02
CA LEU A 119 1.63 -18.62 -2.37
C LEU A 119 1.64 -19.28 -0.99
N SER A 120 2.71 -20.00 -0.68
CA SER A 120 2.87 -20.55 0.67
C SER A 120 3.01 -19.41 1.66
N ASN A 121 2.53 -19.58 2.89
CA ASN A 121 2.73 -18.60 3.97
C ASN A 121 4.21 -18.19 4.09
N GLU A 122 5.14 -19.07 3.76
CA GLU A 122 6.58 -18.80 3.78
C GLU A 122 7.01 -17.78 2.71
N GLY A 123 6.42 -17.81 1.53
CA GLY A 123 6.67 -16.79 0.50
C GLY A 123 6.27 -15.39 0.95
N TYR A 124 5.10 -15.25 1.57
CA TYR A 124 4.66 -13.96 2.12
C TYR A 124 5.53 -13.47 3.28
N LYS A 125 5.98 -14.37 4.16
CA LYS A 125 6.92 -14.02 5.23
C LYS A 125 8.23 -13.47 4.69
N LYS A 126 8.82 -14.12 3.66
CA LYS A 126 10.05 -13.64 3.03
C LYS A 126 9.88 -12.24 2.43
N VAL A 127 8.78 -12.00 1.69
CA VAL A 127 8.48 -10.70 1.10
C VAL A 127 8.38 -9.61 2.19
N ALA A 128 7.65 -9.87 3.27
CA ALA A 128 7.48 -8.91 4.36
C ALA A 128 8.80 -8.62 5.09
N ALA A 129 9.59 -9.65 5.37
CA ALA A 129 10.90 -9.51 6.01
C ALA A 129 11.88 -8.72 5.13
N GLU A 130 11.89 -8.99 3.82
CA GLU A 130 12.74 -8.25 2.87
C GLU A 130 12.32 -6.78 2.77
N LEU A 131 11.02 -6.48 2.73
CA LEU A 131 10.50 -5.10 2.76
C LEU A 131 10.94 -4.36 4.02
N CYS A 132 10.82 -4.98 5.20
CA CYS A 132 11.30 -4.41 6.46
C CYS A 132 12.81 -4.16 6.43
N THR A 133 13.59 -5.15 6.00
CA THR A 133 15.05 -5.05 5.95
C THR A 133 15.51 -3.95 5.00
N ARG A 134 14.88 -3.85 3.83
CA ARG A 134 15.28 -2.93 2.77
C ARG A 134 14.92 -1.47 3.07
N PHE A 135 13.77 -1.22 3.69
CA PHE A 135 13.25 0.13 3.89
C PHE A 135 13.16 0.56 5.36
N GLY A 136 13.42 -0.34 6.29
CA GLY A 136 13.35 -0.04 7.72
C GLY A 136 11.93 0.09 8.27
N PHE A 137 10.93 -0.52 7.61
CA PHE A 137 9.55 -0.48 8.11
C PHE A 137 9.46 -1.13 9.50
N LYS A 138 8.65 -0.53 10.36
CA LYS A 138 8.30 -1.13 11.66
C LYS A 138 7.32 -2.27 11.51
N LYS A 139 6.41 -2.16 10.53
CA LYS A 139 5.39 -3.19 10.23
C LYS A 139 5.14 -3.30 8.74
N VAL A 140 4.86 -4.52 8.29
CA VAL A 140 4.38 -4.81 6.92
C VAL A 140 3.13 -5.64 7.02
N ALA A 141 2.04 -5.18 6.41
CA ALA A 141 0.80 -5.92 6.26
C ALA A 141 0.63 -6.37 4.81
N ILE A 142 0.35 -7.65 4.61
CA ILE A 142 0.11 -8.22 3.28
C ILE A 142 -1.29 -8.83 3.24
N THR A 143 -2.11 -8.40 2.27
CA THR A 143 -3.41 -9.00 2.01
C THR A 143 -3.23 -10.32 1.24
N LEU A 144 -3.88 -11.37 1.71
CA LEU A 144 -3.82 -12.72 1.17
C LEU A 144 -5.15 -13.04 0.51
N ARG A 145 -5.17 -13.04 -0.82
CA ARG A 145 -6.40 -13.21 -1.57
C ARG A 145 -6.38 -14.49 -2.38
N GLY A 146 -7.36 -15.36 -2.14
CA GLY A 146 -7.64 -16.56 -2.94
C GLY A 146 -8.90 -16.38 -3.77
N SER A 147 -8.80 -16.44 -5.10
CA SER A 147 -9.98 -16.39 -5.98
C SER A 147 -10.57 -17.79 -6.13
N ILE A 148 -11.83 -17.98 -5.76
CA ILE A 148 -12.58 -19.21 -5.96
C ILE A 148 -13.41 -19.10 -7.25
N SER A 149 -14.10 -17.96 -7.40
CA SER A 149 -14.89 -17.61 -8.57
C SER A 149 -14.86 -16.11 -8.81
N ALA A 150 -15.62 -15.61 -9.77
CA ALA A 150 -15.78 -14.17 -10.01
C ALA A 150 -16.38 -13.44 -8.79
N SER A 151 -17.25 -14.10 -8.01
CA SER A 151 -17.96 -13.53 -6.88
C SER A 151 -17.54 -14.09 -5.53
N ASP A 152 -16.89 -15.28 -5.47
CA ASP A 152 -16.48 -15.89 -4.22
C ASP A 152 -14.97 -15.87 -4.09
N ASN A 153 -14.49 -15.35 -2.95
CA ASN A 153 -13.07 -15.25 -2.68
C ASN A 153 -12.77 -15.65 -1.22
N ASN A 154 -11.58 -16.15 -1.01
CA ASN A 154 -10.99 -16.22 0.30
C ASN A 154 -10.22 -14.92 0.54
N TRP A 155 -10.32 -14.41 1.76
CA TRP A 155 -9.63 -13.20 2.17
C TRP A 155 -8.99 -13.41 3.54
N ALA A 156 -7.71 -13.16 3.62
CA ALA A 156 -6.95 -13.18 4.85
C ALA A 156 -5.90 -12.07 4.81
N ALA A 157 -5.16 -11.89 5.86
CA ALA A 157 -4.03 -10.98 5.92
C ALA A 157 -2.92 -11.56 6.81
N MET A 158 -1.72 -11.10 6.56
CA MET A 158 -0.56 -11.31 7.40
C MET A 158 -0.02 -9.95 7.83
N LEU A 159 0.36 -9.82 9.09
CA LEU A 159 1.14 -8.71 9.62
C LEU A 159 2.49 -9.22 10.09
N TYR A 160 3.56 -8.54 9.70
CA TYR A 160 4.91 -8.69 10.25
C TYR A 160 5.27 -7.42 11.03
N ASP A 161 5.67 -7.55 12.28
CA ASP A 161 5.99 -6.41 13.16
C ASP A 161 7.51 -6.16 13.30
N GLY A 162 8.30 -6.78 12.43
CA GLY A 162 9.75 -6.75 12.48
C GLY A 162 10.36 -7.90 13.29
N ASN A 163 9.55 -8.66 14.04
CA ASN A 163 9.97 -9.78 14.86
C ASN A 163 9.11 -11.03 14.61
N GLU A 164 7.79 -10.90 14.68
CA GLU A 164 6.84 -12.00 14.58
C GLU A 164 5.83 -11.82 13.45
N PHE A 165 5.30 -12.95 12.96
CA PHE A 165 4.30 -13.00 11.89
C PHE A 165 2.95 -13.40 12.46
N TYR A 166 1.94 -12.56 12.23
CA TYR A 166 0.56 -12.76 12.66
C TYR A 166 -0.32 -13.00 11.44
N PHE A 167 -1.16 -14.02 11.49
CA PHE A 167 -2.11 -14.34 10.42
C PHE A 167 -3.53 -14.17 10.91
N SER A 168 -4.36 -13.52 10.10
CA SER A 168 -5.78 -13.46 10.37
C SER A 168 -6.45 -14.81 10.08
N LYS A 169 -7.70 -14.94 10.50
CA LYS A 169 -8.59 -16.00 9.99
C LYS A 169 -8.75 -15.85 8.48
N ASN A 170 -9.00 -16.96 7.79
CA ASN A 170 -9.40 -16.95 6.40
C ASN A 170 -10.92 -16.78 6.33
N TYR A 171 -11.37 -15.73 5.68
CA TYR A 171 -12.79 -15.43 5.48
C TYR A 171 -13.19 -15.78 4.06
N ARG A 172 -14.23 -16.62 3.91
CA ARG A 172 -14.88 -16.80 2.62
C ARG A 172 -15.91 -15.69 2.46
N ILE A 173 -15.74 -14.88 1.44
CA ILE A 173 -16.58 -13.74 1.16
C ILE A 173 -17.27 -13.89 -0.20
N HIS A 174 -18.57 -13.56 -0.25
CA HIS A 174 -19.29 -13.35 -1.50
C HIS A 174 -19.23 -11.86 -1.85
N ILE A 175 -18.58 -11.54 -2.96
CA ILE A 175 -18.35 -10.16 -3.37
C ILE A 175 -19.58 -9.63 -4.08
N VAL A 176 -20.22 -8.64 -3.48
CA VAL A 176 -21.30 -7.85 -4.10
C VAL A 176 -20.69 -6.69 -4.88
N ASP A 177 -19.72 -5.99 -4.29
CA ASP A 177 -18.95 -4.93 -4.91
C ASP A 177 -17.47 -5.06 -4.49
N ARG A 178 -16.55 -4.74 -5.40
CA ARG A 178 -15.09 -4.81 -5.16
C ARG A 178 -14.47 -3.47 -4.81
N VAL A 179 -15.22 -2.38 -4.99
CA VAL A 179 -14.69 -1.03 -4.77
C VAL A 179 -14.45 -0.81 -3.28
N GLY A 180 -13.27 -0.29 -2.94
CA GLY A 180 -12.91 0.05 -1.57
C GLY A 180 -12.54 -1.13 -0.66
N GLY A 181 -12.43 -2.36 -1.17
CA GLY A 181 -12.03 -3.52 -0.35
C GLY A 181 -10.65 -3.38 0.28
N GLY A 182 -9.67 -2.85 -0.47
CA GLY A 182 -8.34 -2.51 0.04
C GLY A 182 -8.40 -1.39 1.07
N ASP A 183 -9.12 -0.31 0.76
CA ASP A 183 -9.25 0.85 1.64
C ASP A 183 -9.92 0.49 2.97
N SER A 184 -10.95 -0.38 2.92
CA SER A 184 -11.62 -0.91 4.13
C SER A 184 -10.66 -1.74 5.00
N PHE A 185 -9.83 -2.58 4.36
CA PHE A 185 -8.80 -3.33 5.07
C PHE A 185 -7.80 -2.39 5.76
N VAL A 186 -7.30 -1.39 5.03
CA VAL A 186 -6.36 -0.40 5.56
C VAL A 186 -6.97 0.37 6.72
N GLY A 187 -8.21 0.84 6.58
CA GLY A 187 -8.92 1.53 7.67
C GLY A 187 -9.05 0.68 8.92
N GLY A 188 -9.44 -0.60 8.78
CA GLY A 188 -9.51 -1.54 9.90
C GLY A 188 -8.15 -1.85 10.52
N LEU A 189 -7.10 -1.97 9.70
CA LEU A 189 -5.73 -2.19 10.19
C LEU A 189 -5.23 -1.00 11.01
N ILE A 190 -5.36 0.22 10.50
CA ILE A 190 -4.93 1.44 11.18
C ILE A 190 -5.70 1.58 12.50
N TYR A 191 -7.02 1.39 12.49
CA TYR A 191 -7.83 1.43 13.72
C TYR A 191 -7.37 0.44 14.79
N GLY A 192 -6.91 -0.74 14.39
CA GLY A 192 -6.40 -1.75 15.32
C GLY A 192 -4.95 -1.50 15.78
N LEU A 193 -4.21 -0.58 15.15
CA LEU A 193 -2.83 -0.24 15.48
C LEU A 193 -2.69 1.03 16.31
N ILE A 194 -3.73 1.87 16.35
CA ILE A 194 -3.86 3.04 17.23
C ILE A 194 -4.38 2.59 18.60
#